data_d3de8b844175c669b878d5bc92b46abf
#
_entry.id   d3de8b844175c669b878d5bc92b46abf
#
_cell.length_a   1.000
_cell.length_b   1.000
_cell.length_c   1.000
_cell.angle_alpha   90.00
_cell.angle_beta   90.00
_cell.angle_gamma   90.00
#
_symmetry.space_group_name_H-M   'P 1'
#
loop_
_entity.id
_entity.type
_entity.pdbx_description
1 polymer ?
#
loop_
_entity_poly.entity_id
_entity_poly.type
_entity_poly.pdbx_seq_one_letter_code
_entity_poly.pdbx_strand_id
1 'polypeptide(L)'
;GNVAYAAKIAHLLSDDFRMYSGEDALTVPLMSLGASGTISVWADVQPQLVHDMCRAYLDGDVARARDIQIAGQPLINALFSEVNPIPVKEALAQMGMIEANYRMPLCPMADNTRAALTDALKGAGLLD
;
A
#
# COMPACT_ATOMS: atom_id res chain seq x y z
N GLY A 1 7.26 2.89 8.86
CA GLY A 1 8.50 3.01 8.09
C GLY A 1 9.36 4.19 8.53
N ASN A 2 10.66 4.11 8.26
CA ASN A 2 11.61 5.15 8.64
C ASN A 2 12.59 5.41 7.47
N VAL A 3 12.33 6.48 6.72
CA VAL A 3 13.16 6.88 5.56
C VAL A 3 14.61 7.14 5.95
N ALA A 4 14.84 7.77 7.11
CA ALA A 4 16.20 8.05 7.58
C ALA A 4 16.98 6.76 7.91
N TYR A 5 16.30 5.74 8.42
CA TYR A 5 16.90 4.42 8.62
C TYR A 5 17.19 3.72 7.28
N ALA A 6 16.24 3.79 6.34
CA ALA A 6 16.44 3.24 5.00
C ALA A 6 17.65 3.89 4.30
N ALA A 7 17.82 5.20 4.42
CA ALA A 7 18.99 5.91 3.89
C ALA A 7 20.32 5.40 4.50
N LYS A 8 20.30 5.04 5.81
CA LYS A 8 21.50 4.50 6.47
C LYS A 8 21.91 3.11 5.96
N ILE A 9 20.95 2.31 5.50
CA ILE A 9 21.24 0.95 4.99
C ILE A 9 21.36 0.88 3.47
N ALA A 10 21.02 1.96 2.76
CA ALA A 10 21.04 1.99 1.30
C ALA A 10 22.42 1.69 0.70
N HIS A 11 23.52 1.98 1.43
CA HIS A 11 24.89 1.65 0.99
C HIS A 11 25.18 0.15 0.97
N LEU A 12 24.33 -0.69 1.57
CA LEU A 12 24.45 -2.15 1.56
C LEU A 12 23.81 -2.78 0.31
N LEU A 13 23.07 -2.00 -0.48
CA LEU A 13 22.37 -2.51 -1.65
C LEU A 13 23.36 -2.92 -2.74
N SER A 14 23.05 -4.02 -3.41
CA SER A 14 23.84 -4.58 -4.52
C SER A 14 22.88 -5.35 -5.45
N ASP A 15 23.42 -5.93 -6.52
CA ASP A 15 22.63 -6.79 -7.41
C ASP A 15 22.09 -8.03 -6.69
N ASP A 16 22.81 -8.53 -5.68
CA ASP A 16 22.45 -9.70 -4.89
C ASP A 16 21.62 -9.37 -3.64
N PHE A 17 21.56 -8.09 -3.24
CA PHE A 17 20.85 -7.64 -2.04
C PHE A 17 20.00 -6.40 -2.32
N ARG A 18 18.70 -6.59 -2.39
CA ARG A 18 17.74 -5.55 -2.77
C ARG A 18 16.83 -5.14 -1.61
N MET A 19 16.48 -3.88 -1.56
CA MET A 19 15.51 -3.32 -0.63
C MET A 19 14.13 -3.25 -1.28
N TYR A 20 13.09 -3.59 -0.50
CA TYR A 20 11.69 -3.35 -0.83
C TYR A 20 11.03 -2.54 0.27
N SER A 21 10.12 -1.65 -0.09
CA SER A 21 9.27 -1.00 0.91
C SER A 21 8.29 -2.01 1.49
N GLY A 22 8.16 -2.06 2.82
CA GLY A 22 7.07 -2.77 3.51
C GLY A 22 5.97 -1.80 3.96
N GLU A 23 6.02 -0.55 3.52
CA GLU A 23 5.10 0.52 3.86
C GLU A 23 4.61 1.20 2.58
N ASP A 24 3.33 1.07 2.26
CA ASP A 24 2.75 1.59 1.03
C ASP A 24 2.94 3.10 0.87
N ALA A 25 2.78 3.85 1.95
CA ALA A 25 2.96 5.31 1.97
C ALA A 25 4.40 5.75 1.66
N LEU A 26 5.38 4.85 1.75
CA LEU A 26 6.81 5.14 1.56
C LEU A 26 7.41 4.48 0.32
N THR A 27 6.62 3.92 -0.57
CA THR A 27 7.13 3.18 -1.73
C THR A 27 8.01 4.08 -2.60
N VAL A 28 7.50 5.18 -3.13
CA VAL A 28 8.28 6.10 -3.98
C VAL A 28 9.44 6.76 -3.23
N PRO A 29 9.30 7.25 -1.98
CA PRO A 29 10.42 7.70 -1.18
C PRO A 29 11.55 6.67 -1.02
N LEU A 30 11.23 5.38 -0.79
CA LEU A 30 12.26 4.35 -0.67
C LEU A 30 12.87 3.95 -2.02
N MET A 31 12.10 4.02 -3.10
CA MET A 31 12.65 3.82 -4.45
C MET A 31 13.67 4.91 -4.79
N SER A 32 13.52 6.13 -4.30
CA SER A 32 14.55 7.19 -4.44
C SER A 32 15.86 6.90 -3.71
N LEU A 33 15.84 5.96 -2.76
CA LEU A 33 17.01 5.45 -2.04
C LEU A 33 17.52 4.10 -2.61
N GLY A 34 17.01 3.67 -3.76
CA GLY A 34 17.43 2.45 -4.43
C GLY A 34 16.58 1.21 -4.13
N ALA A 35 15.39 1.35 -3.51
CA ALA A 35 14.48 0.22 -3.38
C ALA A 35 13.96 -0.24 -4.76
N SER A 36 13.82 -1.55 -4.93
CA SER A 36 13.38 -2.18 -6.17
C SER A 36 11.85 -2.22 -6.34
N GLY A 37 11.10 -1.81 -5.32
CA GLY A 37 9.64 -1.82 -5.31
C GLY A 37 9.07 -1.93 -3.91
N THR A 38 7.89 -2.54 -3.78
CA THR A 38 7.16 -2.66 -2.52
C THR A 38 6.61 -4.07 -2.30
N ILE A 39 6.44 -4.45 -1.03
CA ILE A 39 5.61 -5.57 -0.57
C ILE A 39 4.41 -4.91 0.09
N SER A 40 3.27 -4.91 -0.61
CA SER A 40 2.22 -3.93 -0.47
C SER A 40 0.90 -4.55 -0.03
N VAL A 41 0.25 -3.94 0.95
CA VAL A 41 -1.16 -4.19 1.30
C VAL A 41 -2.09 -3.51 0.30
N TRP A 42 -1.73 -2.33 -0.19
CA TRP A 42 -2.50 -1.63 -1.22
C TRP A 42 -2.60 -2.43 -2.54
N ALA A 43 -1.57 -3.21 -2.88
CA ALA A 43 -1.59 -4.09 -4.05
C ALA A 43 -2.64 -5.22 -3.96
N ASP A 44 -3.12 -5.58 -2.77
CA ASP A 44 -4.18 -6.58 -2.63
C ASP A 44 -5.52 -6.08 -3.23
N VAL A 45 -5.76 -4.78 -3.20
CA VAL A 45 -7.00 -4.14 -3.71
C VAL A 45 -6.81 -3.43 -5.06
N GLN A 46 -5.61 -2.93 -5.36
CA GLN A 46 -5.27 -2.23 -6.62
C GLN A 46 -3.91 -2.71 -7.19
N PRO A 47 -3.75 -4.00 -7.52
CA PRO A 47 -2.45 -4.56 -7.94
C PRO A 47 -1.87 -3.86 -9.18
N GLN A 48 -2.70 -3.56 -10.17
CA GLN A 48 -2.24 -2.92 -11.41
C GLN A 48 -1.72 -1.50 -11.15
N LEU A 49 -2.41 -0.73 -10.31
CA LEU A 49 -2.00 0.65 -10.01
C LEU A 49 -0.65 0.70 -9.27
N VAL A 50 -0.45 -0.21 -8.29
CA VAL A 50 0.81 -0.32 -7.55
C VAL A 50 1.94 -0.80 -8.47
N HIS A 51 1.66 -1.76 -9.37
CA HIS A 51 2.62 -2.18 -10.40
C HIS A 51 3.01 -1.00 -11.28
N ASP A 52 2.03 -0.25 -11.80
CA ASP A 52 2.27 0.87 -12.71
C ASP A 52 3.05 2.00 -12.03
N MET A 53 2.81 2.25 -10.73
CA MET A 53 3.58 3.20 -9.93
C MET A 53 5.06 2.80 -9.85
N CYS A 54 5.33 1.55 -9.47
CA CYS A 54 6.70 1.04 -9.37
C CYS A 54 7.39 1.03 -10.74
N ARG A 55 6.66 0.60 -11.78
CA ARG A 55 7.18 0.54 -13.13
C ARG A 55 7.52 1.91 -13.69
N ALA A 56 6.62 2.89 -13.52
CA ALA A 56 6.87 4.28 -13.92
C ALA A 56 8.15 4.82 -13.28
N TYR A 57 8.35 4.57 -11.99
CA TYR A 57 9.56 4.99 -11.30
C TYR A 57 10.83 4.36 -11.91
N LEU A 58 10.83 3.04 -12.13
CA LEU A 58 11.96 2.29 -12.68
C LEU A 58 12.28 2.69 -14.13
N ASP A 59 11.27 3.10 -14.90
CA ASP A 59 11.42 3.59 -16.27
C ASP A 59 11.82 5.07 -16.35
N GLY A 60 11.98 5.75 -15.19
CA GLY A 60 12.41 7.14 -15.10
C GLY A 60 11.28 8.17 -15.09
N ASP A 61 10.01 7.75 -15.20
CA ASP A 61 8.84 8.64 -15.07
C ASP A 61 8.47 8.82 -13.59
N VAL A 62 9.39 9.49 -12.88
CA VAL A 62 9.25 9.76 -11.43
C VAL A 62 8.03 10.63 -11.13
N ALA A 63 7.66 11.52 -12.06
CA ALA A 63 6.49 12.39 -11.88
C ALA A 63 5.20 11.55 -11.83
N ARG A 64 5.01 10.63 -12.77
CA ARG A 64 3.87 9.72 -12.78
C ARG A 64 3.82 8.83 -11.54
N ALA A 65 4.96 8.26 -11.14
CA ALA A 65 5.05 7.44 -9.93
C ALA A 65 4.63 8.22 -8.67
N ARG A 66 5.13 9.46 -8.52
CA ARG A 66 4.75 10.38 -7.44
C ARG A 66 3.25 10.66 -7.45
N ASP A 67 2.69 10.96 -8.61
CA ASP A 67 1.28 11.34 -8.73
C ASP A 67 0.36 10.15 -8.35
N ILE A 68 0.72 8.92 -8.76
CA ILE A 68 0.02 7.70 -8.32
C ILE A 68 0.13 7.52 -6.80
N GLN A 69 1.34 7.66 -6.23
CA GLN A 69 1.58 7.55 -4.79
C GLN A 69 0.71 8.53 -3.99
N ILE A 70 0.64 9.78 -4.43
CA ILE A 70 -0.14 10.83 -3.76
C ILE A 70 -1.64 10.55 -3.89
N ALA A 71 -2.11 10.18 -5.08
CA ALA A 71 -3.52 9.88 -5.32
C ALA A 71 -4.00 8.65 -4.51
N GLY A 72 -3.12 7.66 -4.27
CA GLY A 72 -3.42 6.48 -3.46
C GLY A 72 -3.48 6.73 -1.95
N GLN A 73 -2.96 7.86 -1.46
CA GLN A 73 -2.78 8.10 -0.03
C GLN A 73 -4.06 7.98 0.81
N PRO A 74 -5.24 8.46 0.37
CA PRO A 74 -6.49 8.28 1.14
C PRO A 74 -6.83 6.80 1.36
N LEU A 75 -6.71 5.96 0.33
CA LEU A 75 -6.97 4.53 0.45
C LEU A 75 -5.91 3.83 1.28
N ILE A 76 -4.62 4.16 1.10
CA ILE A 76 -3.54 3.62 1.94
C ILE A 76 -3.82 3.92 3.42
N ASN A 77 -4.18 5.15 3.78
CA ASN A 77 -4.50 5.52 5.16
C ASN A 77 -5.66 4.68 5.72
N ALA A 78 -6.71 4.45 4.93
CA ALA A 78 -7.84 3.63 5.34
C ALA A 78 -7.46 2.15 5.53
N LEU A 79 -6.60 1.60 4.66
CA LEU A 79 -6.10 0.22 4.76
C LEU A 79 -5.20 -0.01 5.99
N PHE A 80 -4.65 1.04 6.59
CA PHE A 80 -3.82 0.98 7.79
C PHE A 80 -4.46 1.64 9.01
N SER A 81 -5.77 1.92 8.97
CA SER A 81 -6.52 2.55 10.08
C SER A 81 -6.68 1.67 11.30
N GLU A 82 -6.54 0.35 11.14
CA GLU A 82 -6.50 -0.66 12.20
C GLU A 82 -5.36 -1.66 11.96
N VAL A 83 -5.24 -2.63 12.86
CA VAL A 83 -4.20 -3.68 12.75
C VAL A 83 -4.37 -4.44 11.43
N ASN A 84 -3.31 -4.45 10.62
CA ASN A 84 -3.24 -5.28 9.43
C ASN A 84 -3.26 -6.78 9.83
N PRO A 85 -4.06 -7.65 9.19
CA PRO A 85 -4.76 -7.45 7.89
C PRO A 85 -6.27 -7.13 8.01
N ILE A 86 -6.76 -6.56 9.12
CA ILE A 86 -8.19 -6.34 9.32
C ILE A 86 -8.78 -5.45 8.19
N PRO A 87 -8.24 -4.22 7.93
CA PRO A 87 -8.85 -3.34 6.93
C PRO A 87 -8.78 -3.90 5.50
N VAL A 88 -7.67 -4.53 5.10
CA VAL A 88 -7.56 -5.08 3.74
C VAL A 88 -8.50 -6.26 3.53
N LYS A 89 -8.71 -7.11 4.53
CA LYS A 89 -9.71 -8.18 4.45
C LYS A 89 -11.13 -7.64 4.35
N GLU A 90 -11.45 -6.60 5.11
CA GLU A 90 -12.71 -5.89 5.01
C GLU A 90 -12.91 -5.27 3.62
N ALA A 91 -11.86 -4.62 3.08
CA ALA A 91 -11.88 -4.04 1.73
C ALA A 91 -12.20 -5.11 0.67
N LEU A 92 -11.48 -6.23 0.68
CA LEU A 92 -11.70 -7.34 -0.25
C LEU A 92 -13.08 -7.98 -0.09
N ALA A 93 -13.61 -8.03 1.14
CA ALA A 93 -14.97 -8.52 1.39
C ALA A 93 -16.03 -7.57 0.81
N GLN A 94 -15.87 -6.25 1.00
CA GLN A 94 -16.77 -5.25 0.39
C GLN A 94 -16.71 -5.28 -1.14
N MET A 95 -15.55 -5.59 -1.72
CA MET A 95 -15.38 -5.80 -3.17
C MET A 95 -15.95 -7.15 -3.66
N GLY A 96 -16.47 -8.00 -2.76
CA GLY A 96 -17.05 -9.30 -3.10
C GLY A 96 -16.01 -10.38 -3.48
N MET A 97 -14.74 -10.17 -3.14
CA MET A 97 -13.66 -11.10 -3.51
C MET A 97 -13.42 -12.19 -2.48
N ILE A 98 -13.72 -11.94 -1.20
CA ILE A 98 -13.58 -12.89 -0.09
C ILE A 98 -14.75 -12.73 0.90
N GLU A 99 -14.86 -13.68 1.84
CA GLU A 99 -15.70 -13.51 3.02
C GLU A 99 -14.94 -12.79 4.13
N ALA A 100 -15.65 -11.93 4.92
CA ALA A 100 -15.10 -11.19 6.05
C ALA A 100 -14.85 -12.11 7.28
N ASN A 101 -13.95 -13.06 7.15
CA ASN A 101 -13.60 -14.02 8.19
C ASN A 101 -12.27 -13.64 8.87
N TYR A 102 -12.31 -13.53 10.21
CA TYR A 102 -11.15 -13.16 11.02
C TYR A 102 -10.85 -14.28 12.02
N ARG A 103 -9.59 -14.76 12.02
CA ARG A 103 -9.13 -15.70 13.04
C ARG A 103 -8.65 -14.94 14.26
N MET A 104 -9.02 -15.41 15.45
CA MET A 104 -8.50 -14.84 16.71
C MET A 104 -6.96 -14.82 16.72
N PRO A 105 -6.34 -13.76 17.27
CA PRO A 105 -6.93 -12.67 18.05
C PRO A 105 -7.53 -11.51 17.23
N LEU A 106 -7.57 -11.61 15.90
CA LEU A 106 -8.19 -10.59 15.06
C LEU A 106 -9.73 -10.62 15.22
N CYS A 107 -10.34 -9.44 15.10
CA CYS A 107 -11.79 -9.24 15.19
C CYS A 107 -12.29 -8.44 13.98
N PRO A 108 -13.61 -8.39 13.74
CA PRO A 108 -14.18 -7.50 12.75
C PRO A 108 -13.79 -6.03 12.98
N MET A 109 -13.65 -5.29 11.89
CA MET A 109 -13.35 -3.86 11.89
C MET A 109 -14.41 -3.06 12.64
N ALA A 110 -14.02 -2.00 13.35
CA ALA A 110 -14.95 -1.10 14.03
C ALA A 110 -15.80 -0.31 13.01
N ASP A 111 -17.03 0.03 13.37
CA ASP A 111 -18.01 0.62 12.43
C ASP A 111 -17.55 1.95 11.84
N ASN A 112 -16.91 2.81 12.65
CA ASN A 112 -16.43 4.11 12.19
C ASN A 112 -15.27 4.00 11.19
N THR A 113 -14.31 3.12 11.44
CA THR A 113 -13.17 2.87 10.53
C THR A 113 -13.60 2.11 9.28
N ARG A 114 -14.58 1.21 9.42
CA ARG A 114 -15.24 0.54 8.29
C ARG A 114 -15.93 1.53 7.36
N ALA A 115 -16.69 2.49 7.90
CA ALA A 115 -17.34 3.53 7.10
C ALA A 115 -16.30 4.37 6.32
N ALA A 116 -15.23 4.81 7.00
CA ALA A 116 -14.14 5.55 6.35
C ALA A 116 -13.43 4.73 5.26
N LEU A 117 -13.25 3.42 5.47
CA LEU A 117 -12.70 2.51 4.45
C LEU A 117 -13.64 2.41 3.23
N THR A 118 -14.96 2.29 3.45
CA THR A 118 -15.95 2.26 2.37
C THR A 118 -15.90 3.52 1.54
N ASP A 119 -15.81 4.70 2.17
CA ASP A 119 -15.68 5.99 1.47
C ASP A 119 -14.38 6.07 0.66
N ALA A 120 -13.27 5.57 1.22
CA ALA A 120 -11.99 5.52 0.51
C ALA A 120 -12.01 4.57 -0.70
N LEU A 121 -12.67 3.41 -0.59
CA LEU A 121 -12.86 2.46 -1.69
C LEU A 121 -13.71 3.07 -2.81
N LYS A 122 -14.81 3.77 -2.46
CA LYS A 122 -15.62 4.51 -3.44
C LYS A 122 -14.82 5.62 -4.12
N GLY A 123 -14.06 6.40 -3.35
CA GLY A 123 -13.19 7.44 -3.88
C GLY A 123 -12.10 6.91 -4.82
N ALA A 124 -11.68 5.66 -4.64
CA ALA A 124 -10.74 4.95 -5.50
C ALA A 124 -11.41 4.24 -6.70
N GLY A 125 -12.74 4.30 -6.84
CA GLY A 125 -13.50 3.63 -7.91
C GLY A 125 -13.55 2.10 -7.78
N LEU A 126 -13.39 1.57 -6.56
CA LEU A 126 -13.42 0.12 -6.28
C LEU A 126 -14.80 -0.35 -5.80
N LEU A 127 -15.68 0.57 -5.44
CA LEU A 127 -17.09 0.36 -5.10
C LEU A 127 -17.97 1.43 -5.77
N ASP A 128 -19.24 1.10 -5.99
CA ASP A 128 -20.29 2.01 -6.47
C ASP A 128 -20.78 3.00 -5.40
#